data_ecd451e14c01169801dc95bdf854607d
#
_entry.id   ecd451e14c01169801dc95bdf854607d
#
_cell.length_a   1.000
_cell.length_b   1.000
_cell.length_c   1.000
_cell.angle_alpha   90.00
_cell.angle_beta   90.00
_cell.angle_gamma   90.00
#
_symmetry.space_group_name_H-M   'P 1'
#
loop_
_entity.id
_entity.type
_entity.pdbx_description
1 polymer ?
#
loop_
_entity_poly.entity_id
_entity_poly.type
_entity_poly.pdbx_seq_one_letter_code
_entity_poly.pdbx_strand_id
1 'polypeptide(L)'
;MREYKAIFICILICNVFVCPKSFGQTDYTYEKGKSFKNTNALSMTDTIDLTSISSPIPYKKSIPGQAQTIACPVRLPGYVRGIFFSRDSRPGDFEWPNNTNRLLPWVFNDLKELTDTRYPGIPSNATPSTLGDALLLELTNGEYLFAKAVAGRNSLSWLQVNDNGSVTLYVSTLGKDYLKPEVPLLLIRQGKDIYSTIRQAYQALMKNTEAADLKSRTAKEYFEAFRYLGWCTWEHYHDDINESKIINDMKTIEASGIPIRYVLIDDGHLAHKNRQLTGFIPDKQRFPSGWKKIMSYKKENKIKWIGLWYSLSGYWMGLSPENGFPQVVRQALYPHAGSLLPGTDSTRIRSFYRYYVSTLKEQGFDFLKVDNQAF
;
A
#
# COMPACT_ATOMS: atom_id res chain seq x y z
N MET A 1 11.14 36.08 2.71
CA MET A 1 10.74 34.73 3.12
C MET A 1 9.97 34.11 1.94
N ARG A 2 10.58 33.17 1.23
CA ARG A 2 9.93 32.47 0.12
C ARG A 2 9.05 31.36 0.70
N GLU A 3 7.74 31.48 0.55
CA GLU A 3 6.79 30.44 0.91
C GLU A 3 7.06 29.20 0.04
N TYR A 4 7.50 28.13 0.67
CA TYR A 4 7.55 26.82 0.06
C TYR A 4 6.12 26.28 0.04
N LYS A 5 5.41 26.44 -1.08
CA LYS A 5 4.18 25.69 -1.33
C LYS A 5 4.59 24.22 -1.46
N ALA A 6 4.22 23.41 -0.49
CA ALA A 6 4.48 21.99 -0.47
C ALA A 6 3.72 21.33 -1.63
N ILE A 7 4.40 20.46 -2.37
CA ILE A 7 3.71 19.52 -3.26
C ILE A 7 3.15 18.40 -2.38
N PHE A 8 1.82 18.24 -2.39
CA PHE A 8 1.19 17.09 -1.77
C PHE A 8 1.39 15.87 -2.66
N ILE A 9 2.20 14.92 -2.20
CA ILE A 9 2.24 13.58 -2.74
C ILE A 9 1.02 12.86 -2.18
N CYS A 10 -0.05 12.77 -2.96
CA CYS A 10 -1.18 11.93 -2.61
C CYS A 10 -0.77 10.48 -2.88
N ILE A 11 -0.22 9.82 -1.88
CA ILE A 11 -0.06 8.38 -1.88
C ILE A 11 -1.45 7.83 -1.64
N LEU A 12 -2.14 7.42 -2.70
CA LEU A 12 -3.27 6.52 -2.58
C LEU A 12 -2.68 5.20 -2.07
N ILE A 13 -2.64 5.04 -0.74
CA ILE A 13 -2.27 3.79 -0.11
C ILE A 13 -3.42 2.83 -0.38
N CYS A 14 -3.42 2.19 -1.54
CA CYS A 14 -3.95 0.85 -1.61
C CYS A 14 -3.10 0.05 -0.63
N ASN A 15 -3.68 -0.49 0.44
CA ASN A 15 -3.00 -1.38 1.37
C ASN A 15 -2.50 -2.60 0.59
N VAL A 16 -1.32 -2.48 0.01
CA VAL A 16 -0.66 -3.56 -0.69
C VAL A 16 0.28 -4.21 0.31
N PHE A 17 -0.08 -5.38 0.77
CA PHE A 17 0.89 -6.24 1.43
C PHE A 17 1.94 -6.62 0.40
N VAL A 18 3.13 -6.08 0.53
CA VAL A 18 4.30 -6.47 -0.25
C VAL A 18 4.64 -7.91 0.12
N CYS A 19 4.42 -8.83 -0.79
CA CYS A 19 5.07 -10.13 -0.72
C CYS A 19 6.55 -9.89 -1.08
N PRO A 20 7.52 -10.14 -0.19
CA PRO A 20 8.91 -9.82 -0.45
C PRO A 20 9.54 -10.86 -1.40
N LYS A 21 9.26 -10.72 -2.70
CA LYS A 21 9.99 -11.49 -3.73
C LYS A 21 11.33 -10.87 -4.15
N SER A 22 11.79 -9.82 -3.49
CA SER A 22 12.99 -9.09 -3.96
C SER A 22 14.14 -8.99 -2.96
N PHE A 23 14.13 -9.73 -1.86
CA PHE A 23 15.29 -9.82 -0.99
C PHE A 23 15.75 -11.28 -0.86
N GLY A 24 16.78 -11.63 -1.65
CA GLY A 24 17.46 -12.94 -1.61
C GLY A 24 16.58 -14.07 -2.17
N GLN A 25 17.03 -14.70 -3.25
CA GLN A 25 16.43 -15.92 -3.77
C GLN A 25 16.33 -16.99 -2.69
N THR A 26 15.19 -17.07 -2.04
CA THR A 26 14.64 -18.31 -1.56
C THR A 26 13.41 -18.55 -2.43
N ASP A 27 13.41 -19.61 -3.17
CA ASP A 27 12.32 -20.04 -4.06
C ASP A 27 11.04 -20.20 -3.24
N TYR A 28 10.19 -19.17 -3.24
CA TYR A 28 8.81 -19.29 -2.80
C TYR A 28 8.00 -19.79 -3.98
N THR A 29 8.07 -21.09 -4.24
CA THR A 29 7.08 -21.76 -5.10
C THR A 29 5.75 -21.77 -4.38
N TYR A 30 4.78 -21.01 -4.88
CA TYR A 30 3.41 -21.05 -4.43
C TYR A 30 2.78 -22.36 -4.90
N GLU A 31 2.86 -23.40 -4.08
CA GLU A 31 2.13 -24.64 -4.33
C GLU A 31 0.67 -24.48 -3.87
N LYS A 32 -0.22 -24.74 -4.80
CA LYS A 32 -1.68 -24.75 -4.63
C LYS A 32 -2.06 -25.55 -3.36
N GLY A 33 -2.69 -24.91 -2.39
CA GLY A 33 -3.32 -25.59 -1.24
C GLY A 33 -2.40 -25.92 -0.06
N LYS A 34 -1.16 -25.47 -0.02
CA LYS A 34 -0.32 -25.62 1.19
C LYS A 34 -0.34 -24.35 2.02
N SER A 35 -0.71 -24.49 3.29
CA SER A 35 -0.54 -23.42 4.28
C SER A 35 0.93 -22.94 4.22
N PHE A 36 1.10 -21.62 4.23
CA PHE A 36 2.42 -20.99 4.24
C PHE A 36 3.10 -21.37 5.58
N LYS A 37 3.77 -22.49 5.62
CA LYS A 37 4.69 -22.78 6.74
C LYS A 37 5.94 -21.96 6.48
N ASN A 38 6.06 -20.82 7.15
CA ASN A 38 7.32 -20.10 7.20
C ASN A 38 8.30 -20.95 8.03
N THR A 39 8.98 -21.90 7.37
CA THR A 39 9.89 -22.87 8.00
C THR A 39 11.10 -22.21 8.67
N ASN A 40 11.33 -20.91 8.40
CA ASN A 40 12.44 -20.14 8.97
C ASN A 40 12.00 -19.19 10.09
N ALA A 41 10.74 -19.25 10.54
CA ALA A 41 10.28 -18.44 11.66
C ALA A 41 10.73 -19.05 12.99
N LEU A 42 11.35 -18.24 13.85
CA LEU A 42 11.62 -18.63 15.24
C LEU A 42 10.28 -18.70 15.98
N SER A 43 9.91 -19.90 16.47
CA SER A 43 8.73 -20.05 17.30
C SER A 43 9.00 -19.48 18.70
N MET A 44 8.13 -18.55 19.13
CA MET A 44 8.16 -18.05 20.50
C MET A 44 7.32 -18.94 21.40
N THR A 45 7.84 -19.27 22.56
CA THR A 45 7.14 -20.09 23.57
C THR A 45 5.99 -19.33 24.24
N ASP A 46 6.05 -17.99 24.23
CA ASP A 46 5.06 -17.17 24.89
C ASP A 46 3.84 -16.96 24.00
N THR A 47 2.69 -17.35 24.49
CA THR A 47 1.40 -17.14 23.85
C THR A 47 0.89 -15.73 24.13
N ILE A 48 0.37 -15.05 23.09
CA ILE A 48 -0.35 -13.80 23.26
C ILE A 48 -1.77 -14.14 23.71
N ASP A 49 -2.08 -13.85 24.97
CA ASP A 49 -3.40 -14.17 25.55
C ASP A 49 -4.36 -12.99 25.42
N LEU A 50 -5.36 -13.13 24.58
CA LEU A 50 -6.41 -12.13 24.37
C LEU A 50 -7.57 -12.26 25.35
N THR A 51 -7.56 -13.25 26.26
CA THR A 51 -8.62 -13.46 27.25
C THR A 51 -8.56 -12.50 28.45
N SER A 52 -7.39 -11.89 28.68
CA SER A 52 -7.10 -11.11 29.91
C SER A 52 -6.76 -9.63 29.64
N ILE A 53 -7.32 -9.05 28.58
CA ILE A 53 -6.95 -7.68 28.19
C ILE A 53 -7.63 -6.65 29.06
N SER A 54 -6.85 -5.96 29.90
CA SER A 54 -7.30 -4.87 30.77
C SER A 54 -7.01 -3.46 30.21
N SER A 55 -6.25 -3.33 29.12
CA SER A 55 -5.83 -2.01 28.61
C SER A 55 -5.67 -1.98 27.10
N PRO A 56 -6.04 -0.86 26.43
CA PRO A 56 -5.83 -0.69 24.99
C PRO A 56 -4.37 -0.29 24.71
N ILE A 57 -3.44 -1.20 24.86
CA ILE A 57 -2.04 -0.93 24.59
C ILE A 57 -1.62 -1.79 23.41
N PRO A 58 -0.86 -1.25 22.42
CA PRO A 58 -0.21 -2.10 21.46
C PRO A 58 0.69 -3.07 22.20
N TYR A 59 0.43 -4.37 22.04
CA TYR A 59 1.29 -5.39 22.58
C TYR A 59 2.67 -5.24 21.93
N LYS A 60 3.70 -5.06 22.74
CA LYS A 60 5.08 -4.89 22.31
C LYS A 60 5.91 -6.04 22.85
N LYS A 61 6.90 -6.44 22.09
CA LYS A 61 7.86 -7.44 22.50
C LYS A 61 9.24 -7.12 21.94
N SER A 62 10.26 -7.42 22.74
CA SER A 62 11.64 -7.43 22.26
C SER A 62 11.84 -8.65 21.35
N ILE A 63 12.37 -8.42 20.15
CA ILE A 63 12.65 -9.46 19.17
C ILE A 63 14.16 -9.74 19.19
N PRO A 64 14.59 -11.01 19.33
CA PRO A 64 16.01 -11.35 19.25
C PRO A 64 16.59 -10.99 17.87
N GLY A 65 17.74 -10.34 17.85
CA GLY A 65 18.35 -9.76 16.63
C GLY A 65 18.74 -10.74 15.53
N GLN A 66 18.64 -12.04 15.77
CA GLN A 66 18.94 -13.07 14.76
C GLN A 66 17.70 -13.59 14.02
N ALA A 67 16.50 -13.26 14.48
CA ALA A 67 15.27 -13.74 13.88
C ALA A 67 14.72 -12.75 12.86
N GLN A 68 14.69 -13.12 11.59
CA GLN A 68 14.03 -12.31 10.54
C GLN A 68 12.51 -12.33 10.66
N THR A 69 11.95 -13.43 11.17
CA THR A 69 10.51 -13.60 11.39
C THR A 69 10.28 -14.37 12.68
N ILE A 70 9.30 -13.95 13.45
CA ILE A 70 8.89 -14.59 14.71
C ILE A 70 7.43 -14.99 14.58
N ALA A 71 7.09 -16.19 15.11
CA ALA A 71 5.74 -16.70 15.22
C ALA A 71 5.31 -16.74 16.69
N CYS A 72 4.22 -16.06 17.02
CA CYS A 72 3.63 -16.04 18.37
C CYS A 72 2.23 -16.66 18.31
N PRO A 73 1.97 -17.76 19.00
CA PRO A 73 0.60 -18.28 19.14
C PRO A 73 -0.31 -17.23 19.78
N VAL A 74 -1.56 -17.14 19.32
CA VAL A 74 -2.58 -16.25 19.87
C VAL A 74 -3.68 -17.08 20.50
N ARG A 75 -3.95 -16.85 21.80
CA ARG A 75 -5.10 -17.44 22.49
C ARG A 75 -6.27 -16.48 22.41
N LEU A 76 -7.37 -16.93 21.83
CA LEU A 76 -8.60 -16.15 21.69
C LEU A 76 -9.53 -16.40 22.89
N PRO A 77 -10.31 -15.38 23.32
CA PRO A 77 -11.43 -15.58 24.24
C PRO A 77 -12.55 -16.40 23.58
N GLY A 78 -13.52 -16.83 24.36
CA GLY A 78 -14.74 -17.42 23.82
C GLY A 78 -15.51 -16.41 22.97
N TYR A 79 -15.86 -16.79 21.76
CA TYR A 79 -16.57 -15.94 20.79
C TYR A 79 -17.77 -16.71 20.19
N VAL A 80 -18.74 -15.96 19.66
CA VAL A 80 -19.92 -16.49 18.96
C VAL A 80 -19.68 -16.52 17.45
N ARG A 81 -19.08 -15.44 16.93
CA ARG A 81 -18.74 -15.27 15.52
C ARG A 81 -17.69 -14.18 15.37
N GLY A 82 -17.13 -14.05 14.20
CA GLY A 82 -16.16 -13.02 13.93
C GLY A 82 -16.05 -12.60 12.48
N ILE A 83 -15.20 -11.62 12.25
CA ILE A 83 -14.79 -11.15 10.93
C ILE A 83 -13.27 -11.17 10.89
N PHE A 84 -12.72 -11.88 9.91
CA PHE A 84 -11.30 -11.87 9.62
C PHE A 84 -11.04 -10.99 8.39
N PHE A 85 -10.17 -10.01 8.52
CA PHE A 85 -9.81 -9.12 7.44
C PHE A 85 -8.56 -9.66 6.75
N SER A 86 -8.75 -10.31 5.63
CA SER A 86 -7.66 -10.90 4.87
C SER A 86 -7.75 -10.59 3.38
N ARG A 87 -6.69 -10.90 2.65
CA ARG A 87 -6.68 -10.79 1.20
C ARG A 87 -7.56 -11.88 0.58
N ASP A 88 -8.09 -11.59 -0.59
CA ASP A 88 -8.64 -12.60 -1.46
C ASP A 88 -7.48 -13.43 -2.05
N SER A 89 -7.46 -14.74 -1.81
CA SER A 89 -6.43 -15.64 -2.33
C SER A 89 -6.94 -16.40 -3.55
N ARG A 90 -7.23 -15.70 -4.64
CA ARG A 90 -7.52 -16.39 -5.90
C ARG A 90 -6.25 -17.00 -6.47
N PRO A 91 -6.19 -18.32 -6.70
CA PRO A 91 -5.04 -18.93 -7.33
C PRO A 91 -4.92 -18.43 -8.78
N GLY A 92 -3.77 -17.90 -9.13
CA GLY A 92 -3.43 -17.55 -10.51
C GLY A 92 -3.66 -16.11 -10.92
N ASP A 93 -4.23 -15.26 -10.07
CA ASP A 93 -4.61 -13.89 -10.43
C ASP A 93 -3.52 -12.84 -10.16
N PHE A 94 -2.34 -13.05 -10.72
CA PHE A 94 -1.45 -11.93 -11.00
C PHE A 94 -1.77 -11.25 -12.34
N GLU A 95 -2.77 -11.76 -13.07
CA GLU A 95 -3.14 -11.17 -14.34
C GLU A 95 -4.06 -9.98 -14.14
N TRP A 96 -3.64 -8.86 -14.64
CA TRP A 96 -4.42 -7.65 -14.83
C TRP A 96 -5.61 -7.95 -15.77
N PRO A 97 -6.88 -7.57 -15.46
CA PRO A 97 -7.34 -6.62 -14.45
C PRO A 97 -7.84 -7.22 -13.12
N ASN A 98 -7.71 -8.52 -12.91
CA ASN A 98 -8.27 -9.25 -11.77
C ASN A 98 -7.38 -9.19 -10.51
N ASN A 99 -6.54 -8.17 -10.38
CA ASN A 99 -5.66 -8.02 -9.24
C ASN A 99 -6.46 -7.74 -7.95
N THR A 100 -6.68 -8.77 -7.18
CA THR A 100 -7.47 -8.77 -5.95
C THR A 100 -6.65 -8.44 -4.71
N ASN A 101 -5.81 -7.42 -4.77
CA ASN A 101 -5.10 -6.90 -3.60
C ASN A 101 -6.03 -6.24 -2.56
N ARG A 102 -7.28 -6.69 -2.50
CA ARG A 102 -8.29 -6.15 -1.60
C ARG A 102 -8.19 -6.83 -0.24
N LEU A 103 -8.27 -6.04 0.81
CA LEU A 103 -8.55 -6.53 2.15
C LEU A 103 -10.06 -6.71 2.28
N LEU A 104 -10.51 -7.95 2.38
CA LEU A 104 -11.93 -8.31 2.44
C LEU A 104 -12.30 -8.75 3.85
N PRO A 105 -13.51 -8.41 4.32
CA PRO A 105 -14.06 -8.93 5.56
C PRO A 105 -14.70 -10.30 5.32
N TRP A 106 -14.18 -11.35 5.95
CA TRP A 106 -14.69 -12.71 5.91
C TRP A 106 -15.39 -13.04 7.21
N VAL A 107 -16.70 -13.23 7.18
CA VAL A 107 -17.51 -13.59 8.36
C VAL A 107 -17.38 -15.07 8.64
N PHE A 108 -17.22 -15.45 9.89
CA PHE A 108 -17.12 -16.86 10.32
C PHE A 108 -17.81 -17.08 11.67
N ASN A 109 -18.26 -18.30 11.92
CA ASN A 109 -18.67 -18.77 13.25
C ASN A 109 -17.56 -19.62 13.89
N ASP A 110 -16.79 -20.34 13.07
CA ASP A 110 -15.55 -21.03 13.46
C ASP A 110 -14.43 -20.61 12.50
N LEU A 111 -13.27 -20.27 13.03
CA LEU A 111 -12.11 -19.91 12.22
C LEU A 111 -11.65 -20.99 11.24
N LYS A 112 -11.98 -22.24 11.49
CA LYS A 112 -11.74 -23.34 10.52
C LYS A 112 -12.46 -23.15 9.20
N GLU A 113 -13.59 -22.44 9.18
CA GLU A 113 -14.32 -22.13 7.95
C GLU A 113 -13.46 -21.36 6.94
N LEU A 114 -12.52 -20.54 7.45
CA LEU A 114 -11.61 -19.72 6.62
C LEU A 114 -10.53 -20.55 5.92
N THR A 115 -10.32 -21.79 6.36
CA THR A 115 -9.37 -22.73 5.75
C THR A 115 -10.03 -23.69 4.76
N ASP A 116 -11.37 -23.72 4.73
CA ASP A 116 -12.14 -24.52 3.76
C ASP A 116 -12.21 -23.77 2.42
N THR A 117 -11.87 -24.48 1.35
CA THR A 117 -11.96 -23.96 -0.03
C THR A 117 -13.39 -23.72 -0.50
N ARG A 118 -14.39 -24.13 0.27
CA ARG A 118 -15.83 -24.04 -0.01
C ARG A 118 -16.54 -23.02 0.85
N TYR A 119 -15.90 -21.91 1.17
CA TYR A 119 -16.50 -20.87 2.01
C TYR A 119 -17.90 -20.46 1.48
N PRO A 120 -18.97 -20.61 2.30
CA PRO A 120 -20.33 -20.37 1.84
C PRO A 120 -20.60 -18.88 1.58
N GLY A 121 -21.29 -18.58 0.48
CA GLY A 121 -21.75 -17.22 0.15
C GLY A 121 -20.79 -16.39 -0.70
N ILE A 122 -19.69 -16.97 -1.18
CA ILE A 122 -18.77 -16.31 -2.08
C ILE A 122 -18.88 -16.89 -3.49
N PRO A 123 -18.70 -16.07 -4.53
CA PRO A 123 -18.60 -16.59 -5.90
C PRO A 123 -17.56 -17.72 -5.96
N SER A 124 -17.85 -18.76 -6.71
CA SER A 124 -17.12 -20.04 -6.77
C SER A 124 -15.61 -19.96 -7.03
N ASN A 125 -15.09 -18.78 -7.26
CA ASN A 125 -13.69 -18.49 -7.59
C ASN A 125 -12.94 -17.66 -6.53
N ALA A 126 -13.57 -17.31 -5.40
CA ALA A 126 -12.91 -16.57 -4.32
C ALA A 126 -12.75 -17.45 -3.07
N THR A 127 -11.58 -17.48 -2.50
CA THR A 127 -11.26 -18.15 -1.22
C THR A 127 -10.63 -17.17 -0.24
N PRO A 128 -10.96 -17.25 1.07
CA PRO A 128 -10.27 -16.44 2.07
C PRO A 128 -8.77 -16.77 2.07
N SER A 129 -7.93 -15.76 2.19
CA SER A 129 -6.54 -16.00 2.56
C SER A 129 -6.45 -16.28 4.04
N THR A 130 -5.68 -17.27 4.44
CA THR A 130 -5.38 -17.53 5.84
C THR A 130 -4.47 -16.46 6.46
N LEU A 131 -3.90 -15.56 5.63
CA LEU A 131 -3.09 -14.43 6.06
C LEU A 131 -3.92 -13.17 6.11
N GLY A 132 -3.98 -12.52 7.26
CA GLY A 132 -4.81 -11.35 7.46
C GLY A 132 -4.17 -10.25 8.31
N ASP A 133 -4.87 -9.15 8.34
CA ASP A 133 -4.45 -7.91 8.99
C ASP A 133 -5.16 -7.67 10.32
N ALA A 134 -6.42 -8.09 10.43
CA ALA A 134 -7.22 -7.86 11.62
C ALA A 134 -8.27 -8.93 11.86
N LEU A 135 -8.68 -9.03 13.12
CA LEU A 135 -9.70 -9.93 13.62
C LEU A 135 -10.70 -9.12 14.48
N LEU A 136 -11.99 -9.26 14.20
CA LEU A 136 -13.06 -8.72 15.02
C LEU A 136 -13.90 -9.89 15.52
N LEU A 137 -14.05 -10.03 16.83
CA LEU A 137 -14.84 -11.10 17.46
C LEU A 137 -16.04 -10.51 18.19
N GLU A 138 -17.20 -11.14 18.06
CA GLU A 138 -18.32 -10.99 18.99
C GLU A 138 -18.14 -12.04 20.10
N LEU A 139 -17.92 -11.55 21.32
CA LEU A 139 -17.63 -12.40 22.45
C LEU A 139 -18.89 -13.01 23.07
N THR A 140 -18.74 -14.12 23.78
CA THR A 140 -19.85 -14.80 24.47
C THR A 140 -20.52 -13.95 25.56
N ASN A 141 -19.86 -12.90 26.04
CA ASN A 141 -20.43 -11.93 26.99
C ASN A 141 -21.16 -10.75 26.32
N GLY A 142 -21.30 -10.76 24.99
CA GLY A 142 -21.97 -9.70 24.22
C GLY A 142 -21.10 -8.46 23.93
N GLU A 143 -19.80 -8.48 24.27
CA GLU A 143 -18.85 -7.45 23.88
C GLU A 143 -18.14 -7.82 22.57
N TYR A 144 -17.37 -6.88 22.02
CA TYR A 144 -16.58 -7.05 20.83
C TYR A 144 -15.09 -6.91 21.13
N LEU A 145 -14.28 -7.79 20.56
CA LEU A 145 -12.83 -7.69 20.61
C LEU A 145 -12.31 -7.44 19.21
N PHE A 146 -11.53 -6.36 19.05
CA PHE A 146 -10.82 -6.03 17.83
C PHE A 146 -9.32 -6.23 18.05
N ALA A 147 -8.70 -7.07 17.23
CA ALA A 147 -7.26 -7.31 17.22
C ALA A 147 -6.73 -7.02 15.82
N LYS A 148 -5.72 -6.12 15.73
CA LYS A 148 -5.12 -5.71 14.46
C LYS A 148 -3.61 -5.86 14.51
N ALA A 149 -3.05 -6.54 13.53
CA ALA A 149 -1.61 -6.60 13.32
C ALA A 149 -1.04 -5.21 12.98
N VAL A 150 0.09 -4.85 13.57
CA VAL A 150 0.66 -3.50 13.49
C VAL A 150 1.88 -3.50 12.58
N ALA A 151 1.87 -2.62 11.58
CA ALA A 151 3.06 -2.24 10.85
C ALA A 151 3.78 -1.13 11.63
N GLY A 152 4.95 -1.43 12.15
CA GLY A 152 5.86 -0.46 12.76
C GLY A 152 6.75 0.22 11.71
N ARG A 153 7.60 1.15 12.15
CA ARG A 153 8.58 1.82 11.27
C ARG A 153 9.57 0.84 10.62
N ASN A 154 9.87 -0.26 11.30
CA ASN A 154 10.89 -1.22 10.91
C ASN A 154 10.43 -2.67 11.10
N SER A 155 9.15 -2.89 11.28
CA SER A 155 8.57 -4.22 11.47
C SER A 155 7.24 -4.33 10.76
N LEU A 156 6.88 -5.53 10.34
CA LEU A 156 5.60 -5.85 9.74
C LEU A 156 5.02 -7.05 10.47
N SER A 157 3.79 -6.92 10.98
CA SER A 157 3.06 -8.02 11.59
C SER A 157 1.87 -8.43 10.75
N TRP A 158 1.48 -9.70 10.83
CA TRP A 158 0.26 -10.24 10.24
C TRP A 158 -0.29 -11.38 11.07
N LEU A 159 -1.59 -11.65 10.95
CA LEU A 159 -2.25 -12.78 11.56
C LEU A 159 -2.35 -13.92 10.54
N GLN A 160 -2.22 -15.14 10.99
CA GLN A 160 -2.49 -16.34 10.20
C GLN A 160 -3.47 -17.24 10.94
N VAL A 161 -4.51 -17.66 10.22
CA VAL A 161 -5.39 -18.74 10.66
C VAL A 161 -4.78 -20.05 10.19
N ASN A 162 -4.57 -20.98 11.12
CA ASN A 162 -4.02 -22.31 10.84
C ASN A 162 -5.15 -23.31 10.52
N ASP A 163 -4.80 -24.43 9.89
CA ASP A 163 -5.77 -25.47 9.47
C ASP A 163 -6.64 -26.01 10.61
N ASN A 164 -6.17 -25.95 11.84
CA ASN A 164 -6.91 -26.34 13.04
C ASN A 164 -7.78 -25.21 13.62
N GLY A 165 -7.87 -24.05 12.97
CA GLY A 165 -8.59 -22.87 13.44
C GLY A 165 -7.85 -22.06 14.52
N SER A 166 -6.63 -22.42 14.89
CA SER A 166 -5.82 -21.58 15.76
C SER A 166 -5.26 -20.35 15.01
N VAL A 167 -4.91 -19.30 15.76
CA VAL A 167 -4.34 -18.08 15.21
C VAL A 167 -2.88 -17.94 15.64
N THR A 168 -2.03 -17.58 14.69
CA THR A 168 -0.64 -17.22 14.94
C THR A 168 -0.39 -15.78 14.47
N LEU A 169 0.25 -14.97 15.29
CA LEU A 169 0.77 -13.67 14.89
C LEU A 169 2.21 -13.86 14.42
N TYR A 170 2.47 -13.43 13.21
CA TYR A 170 3.82 -13.35 12.66
C TYR A 170 4.32 -11.92 12.67
N VAL A 171 5.63 -11.76 12.91
CA VAL A 171 6.31 -10.47 12.89
C VAL A 171 7.61 -10.61 12.14
N SER A 172 7.80 -9.77 11.13
CA SER A 172 9.08 -9.63 10.41
C SER A 172 9.78 -8.33 10.81
N THR A 173 11.09 -8.41 11.05
CA THR A 173 11.95 -7.26 11.29
C THR A 173 12.48 -6.62 10.00
N LEU A 174 12.02 -7.10 8.84
CA LEU A 174 12.50 -6.64 7.52
C LEU A 174 14.02 -6.72 7.38
N GLY A 175 14.62 -7.77 7.95
CA GLY A 175 16.07 -8.01 7.89
C GLY A 175 16.93 -7.15 8.82
N LYS A 176 16.32 -6.44 9.77
CA LYS A 176 17.06 -5.64 10.76
C LYS A 176 17.24 -6.38 12.07
N ASP A 177 18.39 -6.14 12.71
CA ASP A 177 18.68 -6.64 14.04
C ASP A 177 18.00 -5.78 15.11
N TYR A 178 17.15 -6.42 15.94
CA TYR A 178 16.52 -5.78 17.08
C TYR A 178 16.91 -6.48 18.37
N LEU A 179 17.90 -5.94 19.05
CA LEU A 179 18.17 -6.30 20.44
C LEU A 179 17.32 -5.47 21.41
N LYS A 180 17.00 -4.26 21.05
CA LYS A 180 16.10 -3.24 21.67
C LYS A 180 15.89 -2.14 20.62
N PRO A 181 14.73 -1.48 20.46
CA PRO A 181 13.56 -1.44 21.35
C PRO A 181 12.52 -2.52 21.08
N GLU A 182 11.52 -2.62 21.97
CA GLU A 182 10.31 -3.41 21.75
C GLU A 182 9.56 -2.93 20.50
N VAL A 183 9.14 -3.85 19.64
CA VAL A 183 8.36 -3.54 18.45
C VAL A 183 6.87 -3.72 18.70
N PRO A 184 6.01 -2.86 18.14
CA PRO A 184 4.58 -3.05 18.23
C PRO A 184 4.17 -4.25 17.39
N LEU A 185 3.41 -5.17 17.95
CA LEU A 185 3.00 -6.41 17.31
C LEU A 185 1.52 -6.42 16.97
N LEU A 186 0.69 -6.16 17.96
CA LEU A 186 -0.74 -6.31 17.88
C LEU A 186 -1.41 -5.19 18.67
N LEU A 187 -2.39 -4.53 18.03
CA LEU A 187 -3.29 -3.59 18.66
C LEU A 187 -4.55 -4.34 19.06
N ILE A 188 -4.95 -4.23 20.34
CA ILE A 188 -6.09 -4.96 20.86
C ILE A 188 -7.02 -4.00 21.60
N ARG A 189 -8.32 -4.14 21.36
CA ARG A 189 -9.35 -3.38 22.05
C ARG A 189 -10.60 -4.21 22.25
N GLN A 190 -11.17 -4.17 23.46
CA GLN A 190 -12.49 -4.72 23.77
C GLN A 190 -13.47 -3.59 24.10
N GLY A 191 -14.74 -3.78 23.78
CA GLY A 191 -15.79 -2.81 24.06
C GLY A 191 -17.17 -3.30 23.64
N LYS A 192 -18.20 -2.54 24.02
CA LYS A 192 -19.62 -2.90 23.81
C LYS A 192 -20.18 -2.53 22.43
N ASP A 193 -19.51 -1.64 21.73
CA ASP A 193 -19.93 -1.16 20.40
C ASP A 193 -18.80 -1.31 19.38
N ILE A 194 -19.09 -1.93 18.26
CA ILE A 194 -18.10 -2.26 17.23
C ILE A 194 -17.35 -1.00 16.75
N TYR A 195 -18.11 0.04 16.39
CA TYR A 195 -17.52 1.23 15.77
C TYR A 195 -16.67 2.03 16.74
N SER A 196 -17.11 2.15 17.98
CA SER A 196 -16.33 2.81 19.03
C SER A 196 -15.10 1.99 19.41
N THR A 197 -15.21 0.67 19.46
CA THR A 197 -14.09 -0.24 19.74
C THR A 197 -13.00 -0.11 18.69
N ILE A 198 -13.35 -0.19 17.41
CA ILE A 198 -12.40 -0.01 16.30
C ILE A 198 -11.80 1.42 16.30
N ARG A 199 -12.63 2.44 16.48
CA ARG A 199 -12.18 3.85 16.53
C ARG A 199 -11.15 4.06 17.64
N GLN A 200 -11.44 3.58 18.83
CA GLN A 200 -10.55 3.73 20.00
C GLN A 200 -9.24 2.94 19.80
N ALA A 201 -9.31 1.78 19.17
CA ALA A 201 -8.12 1.03 18.78
C ALA A 201 -7.21 1.86 17.89
N TYR A 202 -7.72 2.42 16.81
CA TYR A 202 -6.92 3.28 15.92
C TYR A 202 -6.42 4.56 16.59
N GLN A 203 -7.21 5.16 17.49
CA GLN A 203 -6.78 6.32 18.28
C GLN A 203 -5.58 5.98 19.19
N ALA A 204 -5.59 4.80 19.80
CA ALA A 204 -4.45 4.32 20.58
C ALA A 204 -3.22 4.09 19.72
N LEU A 205 -3.39 3.51 18.52
CA LEU A 205 -2.29 3.30 17.57
C LEU A 205 -1.67 4.61 17.10
N MET A 206 -2.48 5.63 16.80
CA MET A 206 -2.00 6.95 16.38
C MET A 206 -1.20 7.70 17.45
N LYS A 207 -1.40 7.36 18.73
CA LYS A 207 -0.60 7.91 19.85
C LYS A 207 0.75 7.20 20.01
N ASN A 208 0.95 6.07 19.35
CA ASN A 208 2.18 5.30 19.46
C ASN A 208 3.21 5.82 18.46
N THR A 209 4.31 6.38 18.97
CA THR A 209 5.41 6.96 18.17
C THR A 209 6.20 5.93 17.35
N GLU A 210 6.10 4.65 17.67
CA GLU A 210 6.78 3.57 16.94
C GLU A 210 5.93 2.97 15.82
N ALA A 211 4.61 3.15 15.87
CA ALA A 211 3.78 2.95 14.68
C ALA A 211 4.17 3.99 13.63
N ALA A 212 4.10 3.62 12.36
CA ALA A 212 4.31 4.59 11.27
C ALA A 212 3.50 5.86 11.55
N ASP A 213 3.96 7.02 11.07
CA ASP A 213 3.37 8.35 11.31
C ASP A 213 1.89 8.43 10.91
N LEU A 214 1.06 7.65 11.60
CA LEU A 214 -0.38 7.57 11.37
C LEU A 214 -1.06 8.84 11.90
N LYS A 215 -1.82 9.47 11.02
CA LYS A 215 -2.65 10.62 11.37
C LYS A 215 -4.12 10.27 11.15
N SER A 216 -5.00 10.76 12.01
CA SER A 216 -6.43 10.71 11.75
C SER A 216 -6.75 11.48 10.47
N ARG A 217 -7.86 11.14 9.82
CA ARG A 217 -8.31 11.86 8.62
C ARG A 217 -8.46 13.36 8.88
N THR A 218 -8.94 13.75 10.05
CA THR A 218 -9.13 15.14 10.46
C THR A 218 -7.83 15.88 10.77
N ALA A 219 -6.75 15.14 11.08
CA ALA A 219 -5.42 15.71 11.34
C ALA A 219 -4.53 15.75 10.08
N LYS A 220 -5.04 15.25 8.95
CA LYS A 220 -4.33 15.33 7.66
C LYS A 220 -4.71 16.63 6.97
N GLU A 221 -3.73 17.30 6.41
CA GLU A 221 -3.97 18.37 5.46
C GLU A 221 -4.60 17.78 4.19
N TYR A 222 -5.73 18.34 3.78
CA TYR A 222 -6.48 17.83 2.64
C TYR A 222 -6.19 18.69 1.42
N PHE A 223 -5.63 18.12 0.39
CA PHE A 223 -5.37 18.83 -0.85
C PHE A 223 -6.68 19.26 -1.50
N GLU A 224 -6.82 20.55 -1.77
CA GLU A 224 -8.08 21.16 -2.20
C GLU A 224 -8.70 20.48 -3.43
N ALA A 225 -7.87 20.05 -4.41
CA ALA A 225 -8.35 19.42 -5.62
C ALA A 225 -9.27 18.22 -5.36
N PHE A 226 -8.98 17.42 -4.29
CA PHE A 226 -9.76 16.23 -3.98
C PHE A 226 -11.09 16.49 -3.28
N ARG A 227 -11.47 17.73 -3.09
CA ARG A 227 -12.84 18.13 -2.70
C ARG A 227 -13.80 18.20 -3.90
N TYR A 228 -13.28 18.10 -5.11
CA TYR A 228 -14.03 18.22 -6.36
C TYR A 228 -13.99 16.91 -7.14
N LEU A 229 -14.84 16.81 -8.15
CA LEU A 229 -14.76 15.75 -9.15
C LEU A 229 -13.48 15.90 -9.97
N GLY A 230 -12.88 14.78 -10.30
CA GLY A 230 -11.75 14.69 -11.20
C GLY A 230 -11.99 13.70 -12.32
N TRP A 231 -11.22 13.81 -13.36
CA TRP A 231 -11.19 12.86 -14.45
C TRP A 231 -9.79 12.26 -14.60
N CYS A 232 -9.73 10.95 -14.86
CA CYS A 232 -8.49 10.20 -15.07
C CYS A 232 -8.48 9.60 -16.46
N THR A 233 -7.37 9.71 -17.16
CA THR A 233 -7.26 9.20 -18.55
C THR A 233 -7.32 7.68 -18.62
N TRP A 234 -6.96 6.98 -17.55
CA TRP A 234 -6.85 5.51 -17.52
C TRP A 234 -8.15 4.79 -17.89
N GLU A 235 -9.25 5.20 -17.30
CA GLU A 235 -10.55 4.53 -17.51
C GLU A 235 -11.08 4.67 -18.95
N HIS A 236 -10.57 5.65 -19.72
CA HIS A 236 -10.99 5.89 -21.08
C HIS A 236 -10.01 5.31 -22.11
N TYR A 237 -8.70 5.44 -21.87
CA TYR A 237 -7.69 5.13 -22.87
C TYR A 237 -6.67 4.07 -22.45
N HIS A 238 -6.65 3.70 -21.19
CA HIS A 238 -5.50 2.97 -20.62
C HIS A 238 -4.21 3.73 -20.96
N ASP A 239 -3.23 3.07 -21.56
CA ASP A 239 -1.93 3.64 -21.96
C ASP A 239 -1.93 4.26 -23.38
N ASP A 240 -3.06 4.19 -24.11
CA ASP A 240 -3.17 4.77 -25.46
C ASP A 240 -3.56 6.25 -25.41
N ILE A 241 -2.75 7.07 -24.75
CA ILE A 241 -2.95 8.52 -24.63
C ILE A 241 -1.96 9.30 -25.48
N ASN A 242 -2.38 10.48 -25.91
CA ASN A 242 -1.53 11.47 -26.57
C ASN A 242 -2.03 12.89 -26.30
N GLU A 243 -1.24 13.89 -26.70
CA GLU A 243 -1.55 15.31 -26.50
C GLU A 243 -2.94 15.70 -27.04
N SER A 244 -3.29 15.25 -28.25
CA SER A 244 -4.55 15.63 -28.90
C SER A 244 -5.76 15.03 -28.19
N LYS A 245 -5.71 13.75 -27.80
CA LYS A 245 -6.78 13.07 -27.05
C LYS A 245 -7.06 13.81 -25.76
N ILE A 246 -6.04 14.06 -24.94
CA ILE A 246 -6.19 14.75 -23.66
C ILE A 246 -6.77 16.15 -23.82
N ILE A 247 -6.28 16.92 -24.79
CA ILE A 247 -6.80 18.27 -25.06
C ILE A 247 -8.27 18.23 -25.47
N ASN A 248 -8.67 17.28 -26.33
CA ASN A 248 -10.06 17.13 -26.74
C ASN A 248 -10.98 16.80 -25.56
N ASP A 249 -10.54 15.90 -24.68
CA ASP A 249 -11.32 15.55 -23.50
C ASP A 249 -11.41 16.71 -22.51
N MET A 250 -10.33 17.45 -22.29
CA MET A 250 -10.40 18.66 -21.46
C MET A 250 -11.40 19.69 -22.00
N LYS A 251 -11.49 19.86 -23.33
CA LYS A 251 -12.50 20.70 -23.96
C LYS A 251 -13.92 20.17 -23.76
N THR A 252 -14.12 18.87 -23.94
CA THR A 252 -15.39 18.19 -23.74
C THR A 252 -15.86 18.30 -22.29
N ILE A 253 -14.96 18.07 -21.35
CA ILE A 253 -15.21 18.23 -19.91
C ILE A 253 -15.64 19.66 -19.59
N GLU A 254 -14.93 20.67 -20.10
CA GLU A 254 -15.30 22.07 -19.88
C GLU A 254 -16.64 22.44 -20.51
N ALA A 255 -17.00 21.84 -21.65
CA ALA A 255 -18.28 22.08 -22.34
C ALA A 255 -19.46 21.33 -21.70
N SER A 256 -19.21 20.23 -20.97
CA SER A 256 -20.26 19.38 -20.39
C SER A 256 -21.04 20.04 -19.25
N GLY A 257 -20.51 21.10 -18.64
CA GLY A 257 -21.07 21.71 -17.44
C GLY A 257 -20.86 20.89 -16.16
N ILE A 258 -20.28 19.69 -16.21
CA ILE A 258 -19.94 18.88 -15.04
C ILE A 258 -18.78 19.56 -14.29
N PRO A 259 -18.87 19.75 -12.96
CA PRO A 259 -17.87 20.51 -12.20
C PRO A 259 -16.60 19.70 -11.92
N ILE A 260 -15.96 19.17 -12.97
CA ILE A 260 -14.66 18.51 -12.91
C ILE A 260 -13.58 19.58 -12.78
N ARG A 261 -12.80 19.50 -11.69
CA ARG A 261 -11.83 20.53 -11.34
C ARG A 261 -10.38 20.08 -11.50
N TYR A 262 -10.14 18.79 -11.58
CA TYR A 262 -8.79 18.27 -11.85
C TYR A 262 -8.80 17.16 -12.89
N VAL A 263 -7.67 17.03 -13.58
CA VAL A 263 -7.39 15.96 -14.54
C VAL A 263 -6.14 15.23 -14.05
N LEU A 264 -6.21 13.91 -14.01
CA LEU A 264 -5.06 13.02 -13.80
C LEU A 264 -4.67 12.38 -15.13
N ILE A 265 -3.48 12.71 -15.61
CA ILE A 265 -2.88 12.05 -16.76
C ILE A 265 -2.17 10.79 -16.24
N ASP A 266 -2.73 9.63 -16.58
CA ASP A 266 -2.27 8.33 -16.13
C ASP A 266 -1.15 7.78 -17.01
N ASP A 267 -0.78 6.50 -16.89
CA ASP A 267 0.28 5.85 -17.68
C ASP A 267 0.07 6.01 -19.18
N GLY A 268 1.14 5.87 -19.98
CA GLY A 268 1.15 6.01 -21.42
C GLY A 268 1.78 7.31 -21.95
N HIS A 269 2.16 8.23 -21.07
CA HIS A 269 2.79 9.50 -21.45
C HIS A 269 4.33 9.47 -21.44
N LEU A 270 4.94 8.52 -20.76
CA LEU A 270 6.38 8.52 -20.50
C LEU A 270 7.21 8.03 -21.69
N ALA A 271 8.33 8.68 -21.91
CA ALA A 271 9.38 8.15 -22.77
C ALA A 271 10.06 6.95 -22.08
N HIS A 272 9.91 5.77 -22.66
CA HIS A 272 10.47 4.53 -22.12
C HIS A 272 10.97 3.59 -23.20
N LYS A 273 11.88 2.65 -22.83
CA LYS A 273 12.33 1.53 -23.63
C LYS A 273 12.22 0.26 -22.78
N ASN A 274 11.58 -0.77 -23.30
CA ASN A 274 11.36 -2.04 -22.56
C ASN A 274 10.74 -1.81 -21.17
N ARG A 275 9.78 -0.90 -21.04
CA ARG A 275 9.17 -0.50 -19.77
C ARG A 275 10.16 0.09 -18.73
N GLN A 276 11.33 0.53 -19.16
CA GLN A 276 12.30 1.27 -18.35
C GLN A 276 12.25 2.75 -18.73
N LEU A 277 12.18 3.63 -17.75
CA LEU A 277 12.15 5.08 -17.98
C LEU A 277 13.43 5.54 -18.68
N THR A 278 13.29 6.34 -19.72
CA THR A 278 14.42 6.92 -20.44
C THR A 278 14.68 8.39 -20.09
N GLY A 279 13.74 9.03 -19.40
CA GLY A 279 13.84 10.40 -18.89
C GLY A 279 12.54 10.83 -18.23
N PHE A 280 12.61 11.82 -17.35
CA PHE A 280 11.42 12.43 -16.70
C PHE A 280 10.75 13.44 -17.65
N ILE A 281 10.48 12.98 -18.86
CA ILE A 281 9.88 13.76 -19.95
C ILE A 281 8.79 12.93 -20.63
N PRO A 282 7.79 13.57 -21.25
CA PRO A 282 6.81 12.85 -22.04
C PRO A 282 7.44 12.29 -23.32
N ASP A 283 6.84 11.24 -23.86
CA ASP A 283 7.16 10.71 -25.17
C ASP A 283 6.94 11.78 -26.25
N LYS A 284 7.98 12.08 -27.04
CA LYS A 284 7.96 13.16 -28.02
C LYS A 284 7.01 12.92 -29.21
N GLN A 285 6.74 11.65 -29.55
CA GLN A 285 5.80 11.34 -30.63
C GLN A 285 4.36 11.51 -30.17
N ARG A 286 4.05 11.10 -28.95
CA ARG A 286 2.73 11.24 -28.34
C ARG A 286 2.44 12.66 -27.86
N PHE A 287 3.47 13.37 -27.38
CA PHE A 287 3.39 14.72 -26.79
C PHE A 287 4.40 15.67 -27.47
N PRO A 288 4.19 16.05 -28.73
CA PRO A 288 5.17 16.82 -29.50
C PRO A 288 5.45 18.23 -28.94
N SER A 289 4.51 18.84 -28.23
CA SER A 289 4.75 20.11 -27.52
C SER A 289 5.18 19.94 -26.06
N GLY A 290 5.51 18.70 -25.63
CA GLY A 290 5.68 18.37 -24.23
C GLY A 290 4.38 18.61 -23.45
N TRP A 291 4.47 19.30 -22.32
CA TRP A 291 3.29 19.62 -21.51
C TRP A 291 2.68 21.00 -21.80
N LYS A 292 3.35 21.83 -22.62
CA LYS A 292 3.01 23.24 -22.80
C LYS A 292 1.55 23.48 -23.17
N LYS A 293 1.03 22.77 -24.16
CA LYS A 293 -0.36 22.94 -24.60
C LYS A 293 -1.35 22.44 -23.53
N ILE A 294 -1.09 21.30 -22.90
CA ILE A 294 -1.95 20.75 -21.86
C ILE A 294 -2.01 21.74 -20.68
N MET A 295 -0.86 22.25 -20.22
CA MET A 295 -0.81 23.21 -19.11
C MET A 295 -1.54 24.53 -19.42
N SER A 296 -1.63 24.93 -20.70
CA SER A 296 -2.38 26.12 -21.10
C SER A 296 -3.90 26.01 -20.88
N TYR A 297 -4.42 24.81 -20.65
CA TYR A 297 -5.84 24.58 -20.32
C TYR A 297 -6.16 24.76 -18.83
N LYS A 298 -5.17 24.91 -17.97
CA LYS A 298 -5.43 25.22 -16.54
C LYS A 298 -6.13 26.56 -16.42
N LYS A 299 -7.29 26.57 -15.76
CA LYS A 299 -8.10 27.78 -15.51
C LYS A 299 -8.68 27.74 -14.10
N GLU A 300 -8.64 28.88 -13.42
CA GLU A 300 -9.09 28.98 -12.03
C GLU A 300 -10.52 28.48 -11.80
N ASN A 301 -11.43 28.79 -12.73
CA ASN A 301 -12.85 28.46 -12.62
C ASN A 301 -13.29 27.19 -13.35
N LYS A 302 -12.35 26.45 -13.93
CA LYS A 302 -12.61 25.19 -14.67
C LYS A 302 -11.63 24.11 -14.20
N ILE A 303 -10.91 23.46 -15.11
CA ILE A 303 -9.84 22.56 -14.76
C ILE A 303 -8.69 23.36 -14.16
N LYS A 304 -8.57 23.31 -12.83
CA LYS A 304 -7.59 24.09 -12.08
C LYS A 304 -6.32 23.31 -11.82
N TRP A 305 -6.42 21.99 -11.59
CA TRP A 305 -5.29 21.16 -11.24
C TRP A 305 -5.07 20.04 -12.26
N ILE A 306 -3.82 19.76 -12.54
CA ILE A 306 -3.40 18.66 -13.39
C ILE A 306 -2.41 17.81 -12.63
N GLY A 307 -2.73 16.52 -12.45
CA GLY A 307 -1.87 15.52 -11.87
C GLY A 307 -1.22 14.63 -12.92
N LEU A 308 -0.15 13.97 -12.54
CA LEU A 308 0.58 13.06 -13.40
C LEU A 308 0.81 11.72 -12.70
N TRP A 309 0.74 10.64 -13.46
CA TRP A 309 1.07 9.30 -13.01
C TRP A 309 2.56 9.01 -13.15
N TYR A 310 3.11 8.32 -12.18
CA TYR A 310 4.41 7.69 -12.26
C TYR A 310 4.45 6.41 -11.41
N SER A 311 5.36 5.49 -11.75
CA SER A 311 5.71 4.38 -10.89
C SER A 311 6.66 4.84 -9.76
N LEU A 312 6.61 4.15 -8.61
CA LEU A 312 7.51 4.41 -7.48
C LEU A 312 9.00 4.35 -7.89
N SER A 313 9.35 3.41 -8.75
CA SER A 313 10.71 3.22 -9.26
C SER A 313 11.02 4.02 -10.54
N GLY A 314 10.18 5.00 -10.89
CA GLY A 314 10.28 5.79 -12.13
C GLY A 314 9.38 5.26 -13.23
N TYR A 315 9.47 3.99 -13.59
CA TYR A 315 8.55 3.29 -14.47
C TYR A 315 8.44 1.82 -14.06
N TRP A 316 7.62 1.01 -14.74
CA TRP A 316 7.31 -0.37 -14.37
C TRP A 316 8.53 -1.25 -14.10
N MET A 317 9.57 -1.11 -14.92
CA MET A 317 10.82 -1.86 -14.81
C MET A 317 12.00 -0.96 -14.38
N GLY A 318 11.75 0.10 -13.63
CA GLY A 318 12.78 1.04 -13.20
C GLY A 318 13.25 2.01 -14.29
N LEU A 319 14.52 2.40 -14.26
CA LEU A 319 15.16 3.33 -15.20
C LEU A 319 16.09 2.58 -16.14
N SER A 320 16.19 3.06 -17.39
CA SER A 320 17.12 2.50 -18.38
C SER A 320 18.57 2.85 -18.06
N PRO A 321 19.49 1.88 -18.06
CA PRO A 321 20.91 2.13 -17.89
C PRO A 321 21.56 2.84 -19.10
N GLU A 322 20.90 2.77 -20.27
CA GLU A 322 21.44 3.30 -21.54
C GLU A 322 21.32 4.82 -21.66
N ASN A 323 20.50 5.50 -20.82
CA ASN A 323 20.17 6.90 -20.98
C ASN A 323 20.94 7.82 -20.06
N GLY A 324 21.15 9.04 -20.55
CA GLY A 324 21.88 10.09 -19.87
C GLY A 324 21.04 10.83 -18.81
N PHE A 325 20.67 10.17 -17.72
CA PHE A 325 20.10 10.89 -16.57
C PHE A 325 21.12 11.87 -16.00
N PRO A 326 20.69 13.00 -15.43
CA PRO A 326 21.58 13.91 -14.70
C PRO A 326 22.39 13.19 -13.64
N GLN A 327 23.59 13.71 -13.36
CA GLN A 327 24.52 13.07 -12.42
C GLN A 327 23.89 12.81 -11.05
N VAL A 328 23.09 13.76 -10.53
CA VAL A 328 22.38 13.61 -9.25
C VAL A 328 21.43 12.41 -9.22
N VAL A 329 20.78 12.11 -10.34
CA VAL A 329 19.91 10.93 -10.48
C VAL A 329 20.78 9.69 -10.55
N ARG A 330 21.78 9.64 -11.43
CA ARG A 330 22.67 8.49 -11.60
C ARG A 330 23.36 8.05 -10.31
N GLN A 331 23.82 9.01 -9.51
CA GLN A 331 24.43 8.72 -8.20
C GLN A 331 23.44 8.18 -7.16
N ALA A 332 22.16 8.45 -7.36
CA ALA A 332 21.09 7.97 -6.49
C ALA A 332 20.58 6.57 -6.85
N LEU A 333 21.04 6.02 -7.97
CA LEU A 333 20.56 4.72 -8.48
C LEU A 333 21.57 3.59 -8.23
N TYR A 334 21.09 2.35 -8.31
CA TYR A 334 21.93 1.16 -8.32
C TYR A 334 21.44 0.18 -9.41
N PRO A 335 22.33 -0.62 -10.00
CA PRO A 335 21.98 -1.64 -10.99
C PRO A 335 21.18 -2.78 -10.34
N HIS A 336 20.11 -3.22 -11.00
CA HIS A 336 19.35 -4.39 -10.61
C HIS A 336 18.71 -5.05 -11.83
N ALA A 337 19.00 -6.33 -12.07
CA ALA A 337 18.39 -7.15 -13.12
C ALA A 337 18.27 -6.45 -14.50
N GLY A 338 19.32 -5.78 -14.96
CA GLY A 338 19.35 -5.08 -16.26
C GLY A 338 18.65 -3.73 -16.28
N SER A 339 18.24 -3.19 -15.12
CA SER A 339 17.69 -1.86 -14.95
C SER A 339 18.43 -1.07 -13.86
N LEU A 340 18.03 0.18 -13.68
CA LEU A 340 18.47 1.00 -12.56
C LEU A 340 17.27 1.25 -11.63
N LEU A 341 17.48 1.11 -10.33
CA LEU A 341 16.49 1.39 -9.29
C LEU A 341 16.99 2.45 -8.32
N PRO A 342 16.10 3.19 -7.64
CA PRO A 342 16.50 4.09 -6.56
C PRO A 342 17.27 3.33 -5.46
N GLY A 343 18.32 3.95 -4.94
CA GLY A 343 19.12 3.37 -3.87
C GLY A 343 18.34 3.11 -2.59
N THR A 344 18.88 2.22 -1.74
CA THR A 344 18.22 1.80 -0.51
C THR A 344 18.56 2.64 0.72
N ASP A 345 19.62 3.45 0.64
CA ASP A 345 19.99 4.35 1.73
C ASP A 345 19.21 5.67 1.68
N SER A 346 19.04 6.29 2.83
CA SER A 346 18.22 7.49 2.99
C SER A 346 18.69 8.69 2.16
N THR A 347 19.99 8.79 1.87
CA THR A 347 20.58 9.89 1.10
C THR A 347 20.24 9.74 -0.38
N ARG A 348 20.42 8.56 -0.95
CA ARG A 348 20.09 8.24 -2.35
C ARG A 348 18.60 8.34 -2.60
N ILE A 349 17.77 7.71 -1.74
CA ILE A 349 16.31 7.82 -1.79
C ILE A 349 15.88 9.29 -1.82
N ARG A 350 16.38 10.10 -0.90
CA ARG A 350 16.04 11.53 -0.82
C ARG A 350 16.47 12.30 -2.06
N SER A 351 17.66 12.04 -2.59
CA SER A 351 18.19 12.69 -3.79
C SER A 351 17.37 12.35 -5.02
N PHE A 352 17.01 11.07 -5.20
CA PHE A 352 16.18 10.62 -6.31
C PHE A 352 14.80 11.28 -6.27
N TYR A 353 14.06 11.13 -5.17
CA TYR A 353 12.69 11.66 -5.09
C TYR A 353 12.62 13.19 -5.06
N ARG A 354 13.65 13.85 -4.55
CA ARG A 354 13.73 15.32 -4.65
C ARG A 354 13.83 15.75 -6.11
N TYR A 355 14.73 15.14 -6.89
CA TYR A 355 14.84 15.42 -8.32
C TYR A 355 13.52 15.10 -9.04
N TYR A 356 12.99 13.91 -8.84
CA TYR A 356 11.77 13.42 -9.42
C TYR A 356 10.58 14.38 -9.19
N VAL A 357 10.33 14.75 -7.95
CA VAL A 357 9.21 15.64 -7.59
C VAL A 357 9.45 17.08 -8.07
N SER A 358 10.68 17.60 -7.96
CA SER A 358 10.97 18.97 -8.44
C SER A 358 10.81 19.11 -9.94
N THR A 359 11.25 18.12 -10.72
CA THR A 359 11.08 18.12 -12.18
C THR A 359 9.61 18.19 -12.58
N LEU A 360 8.73 17.42 -11.91
CA LEU A 360 7.29 17.46 -12.19
C LEU A 360 6.66 18.80 -11.81
N LYS A 361 7.09 19.36 -10.70
CA LYS A 361 6.64 20.70 -10.28
C LYS A 361 7.04 21.78 -11.29
N GLU A 362 8.27 21.75 -11.76
CA GLU A 362 8.77 22.68 -12.78
C GLU A 362 8.02 22.55 -14.10
N GLN A 363 7.53 21.36 -14.42
CA GLN A 363 6.69 21.09 -15.57
C GLN A 363 5.24 21.56 -15.38
N GLY A 364 4.86 22.03 -14.19
CA GLY A 364 3.54 22.63 -13.91
C GLY A 364 2.50 21.71 -13.30
N PHE A 365 2.84 20.49 -12.91
CA PHE A 365 1.92 19.56 -12.26
C PHE A 365 1.66 19.93 -10.81
N ASP A 366 0.44 19.70 -10.34
CA ASP A 366 -0.02 20.07 -9.01
C ASP A 366 0.02 18.89 -8.02
N PHE A 367 -0.11 17.66 -8.51
CA PHE A 367 -0.08 16.45 -7.70
C PHE A 367 0.43 15.24 -8.52
N LEU A 368 0.75 14.18 -7.81
CA LEU A 368 1.32 12.95 -8.37
C LEU A 368 0.53 11.74 -7.89
N LYS A 369 0.11 10.89 -8.84
CA LYS A 369 -0.27 9.50 -8.56
C LYS A 369 0.98 8.65 -8.64
N VAL A 370 1.30 7.96 -7.54
CA VAL A 370 2.44 7.02 -7.49
C VAL A 370 1.90 5.61 -7.47
N ASP A 371 2.22 4.85 -8.51
CA ASP A 371 1.82 3.47 -8.69
C ASP A 371 3.01 2.51 -8.55
N ASN A 372 2.75 1.19 -8.71
CA ASN A 372 3.78 0.16 -8.66
C ASN A 372 4.58 0.16 -7.34
N GLN A 373 3.87 0.30 -6.21
CA GLN A 373 4.47 0.33 -4.88
C GLN A 373 4.72 -1.07 -4.30
N ALA A 374 4.27 -2.12 -5.01
CA ALA A 374 4.30 -3.50 -4.55
C ALA A 374 5.51 -4.32 -5.07
N PHE A 375 6.40 -3.70 -5.84
CA PHE A 375 7.55 -4.35 -6.46
C PHE A 375 8.87 -3.82 -5.93
#